data_2e5e3f53253eade9cd17c160437efc47
#
_entry.id   2e5e3f53253eade9cd17c160437efc47
#
_cell.length_a   1.000
_cell.length_b   1.000
_cell.length_c   1.000
_cell.angle_alpha   90.00
_cell.angle_beta   90.00
_cell.angle_gamma   90.00
#
_symmetry.space_group_name_H-M   'P 1'
#
loop_
_entity.id
_entity.type
_entity.pdbx_description
1 polymer ?
#
loop_
_entity_poly.entity_id
_entity_poly.type
_entity_poly.pdbx_seq_one_letter_code
_entity_poly.pdbx_strand_id
1 'polypeptide(L)'
;TRSQPIMDLAKKVAPANESGGILLHSLFKGTLNNLDRLKFANEAKGAKGALQLGGGDCTDFTDVLVSLSRVRKLPARHVHGILAASFNDTPKHSWAEVYVPQNGWVRLDPFLAKLKKASFRNLKNYYITLTYDRNNGIYSKKNGISYWRYWSWGDPIAVTERLDCGFGVFKERVSSIRGE
;
A
#
# COMPACT_ATOMS: atom_id res chain seq x y z
N THR A 1 -9.46 -9.69 -8.68
CA THR A 1 -8.67 -10.50 -7.72
C THR A 1 -8.53 -11.98 -8.14
N ARG A 2 -9.41 -12.51 -8.96
CA ARG A 2 -9.38 -13.92 -9.41
C ARG A 2 -9.03 -14.04 -10.89
N SER A 3 -8.03 -13.29 -11.35
CA SER A 3 -7.52 -13.49 -12.70
C SER A 3 -6.61 -14.71 -12.77
N GLN A 4 -6.57 -15.39 -13.92
CA GLN A 4 -5.78 -16.62 -14.10
C GLN A 4 -4.32 -16.47 -13.68
N PRO A 5 -3.58 -15.41 -14.08
CA PRO A 5 -2.19 -15.23 -13.65
C PRO A 5 -1.99 -15.15 -12.13
N ILE A 6 -2.94 -14.56 -11.40
CA ILE A 6 -2.87 -14.50 -9.94
C ILE A 6 -3.11 -15.88 -9.32
N MET A 7 -4.08 -16.63 -9.85
CA MET A 7 -4.37 -17.98 -9.36
C MET A 7 -3.19 -18.94 -9.63
N ASP A 8 -2.59 -18.85 -10.79
CA ASP A 8 -1.44 -19.70 -11.15
C ASP A 8 -0.22 -19.37 -10.29
N LEU A 9 0.06 -18.09 -10.09
CA LEU A 9 1.14 -17.68 -9.19
C LEU A 9 0.89 -18.14 -7.75
N ALA A 10 -0.32 -17.99 -7.22
CA ALA A 10 -0.64 -18.43 -5.87
C ALA A 10 -0.42 -19.93 -5.66
N LYS A 11 -0.76 -20.75 -6.66
CA LYS A 11 -0.49 -22.20 -6.64
C LYS A 11 1.00 -22.51 -6.74
N LYS A 12 1.72 -21.77 -7.60
CA LYS A 12 3.16 -21.97 -7.83
C LYS A 12 4.00 -21.65 -6.60
N VAL A 13 3.67 -20.56 -5.87
CA VAL A 13 4.53 -20.05 -4.79
C VAL A 13 4.20 -20.63 -3.41
N ALA A 14 3.03 -21.25 -3.26
CA ALA A 14 2.60 -21.79 -1.98
C ALA A 14 1.90 -23.14 -2.16
N PRO A 15 2.48 -24.25 -1.67
CA PRO A 15 1.87 -25.58 -1.65
C PRO A 15 0.47 -25.59 -1.03
N ALA A 16 -0.39 -26.50 -1.49
CA ALA A 16 -1.80 -26.54 -1.06
C ALA A 16 -1.98 -26.80 0.44
N ASN A 17 -1.06 -27.52 1.05
CA ASN A 17 -1.07 -27.89 2.46
C ASN A 17 -0.54 -26.80 3.39
N GLU A 18 0.04 -25.71 2.87
CA GLU A 18 0.48 -24.59 3.73
C GLU A 18 -0.69 -23.78 4.27
N SER A 19 -0.58 -23.37 5.52
CA SER A 19 -1.57 -22.57 6.22
C SER A 19 -0.91 -21.53 7.15
N GLY A 20 -1.73 -20.61 7.65
CA GLY A 20 -1.29 -19.64 8.66
C GLY A 20 -0.10 -18.80 8.22
N GLY A 21 0.86 -18.62 9.13
CA GLY A 21 2.05 -17.79 8.91
C GLY A 21 3.01 -18.36 7.87
N ILE A 22 3.08 -19.69 7.70
CA ILE A 22 3.92 -20.34 6.68
C ILE A 22 3.39 -19.98 5.30
N LEU A 23 2.10 -20.17 5.06
CA LEU A 23 1.43 -19.76 3.83
C LEU A 23 1.66 -18.28 3.52
N LEU A 24 1.45 -17.41 4.51
CA LEU A 24 1.65 -15.97 4.33
C LEU A 24 3.09 -15.62 3.95
N HIS A 25 4.07 -16.29 4.54
CA HIS A 25 5.48 -16.10 4.21
C HIS A 25 5.80 -16.55 2.77
N SER A 26 5.24 -17.69 2.31
CA SER A 26 5.40 -18.16 0.93
C SER A 26 4.79 -17.19 -0.08
N LEU A 27 3.61 -16.66 0.19
CA LEU A 27 2.97 -15.64 -0.66
C LEU A 27 3.75 -14.33 -0.69
N PHE A 28 4.29 -13.90 0.45
CA PHE A 28 5.14 -12.72 0.55
C PHE A 28 6.42 -12.89 -0.27
N LYS A 29 7.15 -13.99 -0.10
CA LYS A 29 8.32 -14.32 -0.93
C LYS A 29 7.98 -14.43 -2.41
N GLY A 30 6.86 -15.07 -2.72
CA GLY A 30 6.36 -15.15 -4.09
C GLY A 30 6.14 -13.78 -4.72
N THR A 31 5.61 -12.82 -3.96
CA THR A 31 5.46 -11.42 -4.42
C THR A 31 6.83 -10.81 -4.73
N LEU A 32 7.81 -10.94 -3.82
CA LEU A 32 9.15 -10.36 -4.00
C LEU A 32 9.91 -10.95 -5.19
N ASN A 33 9.75 -12.25 -5.43
CA ASN A 33 10.48 -12.96 -6.47
C ASN A 33 9.90 -12.77 -7.89
N ASN A 34 8.65 -12.32 -8.00
CA ASN A 34 7.96 -12.13 -9.27
C ASN A 34 7.75 -10.66 -9.65
N LEU A 35 8.20 -9.73 -8.83
CA LEU A 35 8.10 -8.30 -9.10
C LEU A 35 9.44 -7.60 -8.91
N ASP A 36 9.76 -6.71 -9.85
CA ASP A 36 10.87 -5.76 -9.73
C ASP A 36 10.36 -4.34 -9.52
N ARG A 37 11.21 -3.49 -8.90
CA ARG A 37 10.91 -2.08 -8.75
C ARG A 37 10.92 -1.41 -10.12
N LEU A 38 9.78 -0.86 -10.52
CA LEU A 38 9.67 0.03 -11.67
C LEU A 38 9.51 1.48 -11.20
N LYS A 39 9.77 2.42 -12.11
CA LYS A 39 9.48 3.82 -11.85
C LYS A 39 7.98 3.99 -11.54
N PHE A 40 7.67 4.92 -10.65
CA PHE A 40 6.30 5.31 -10.33
C PHE A 40 5.55 5.64 -11.64
N ALA A 41 4.40 5.02 -11.83
CA ALA A 41 3.51 5.31 -12.94
C ALA A 41 2.26 6.00 -12.39
N ASN A 42 1.80 7.04 -13.09
CA ASN A 42 0.60 7.79 -12.71
C ASN A 42 -0.71 6.98 -12.78
N GLU A 43 -0.64 5.72 -13.20
CA GLU A 43 -1.79 4.82 -13.32
C GLU A 43 -1.61 3.56 -12.52
N ALA A 44 -2.63 3.19 -11.76
CA ALA A 44 -2.66 1.94 -11.04
C ALA A 44 -2.81 0.77 -12.02
N LYS A 45 -1.82 -0.12 -12.04
CA LYS A 45 -1.83 -1.32 -12.91
C LYS A 45 -2.69 -2.43 -12.32
N GLY A 46 -2.83 -2.43 -10.99
CA GLY A 46 -3.43 -3.52 -10.23
C GLY A 46 -2.61 -4.80 -10.30
N ALA A 47 -3.00 -5.81 -9.53
CA ALA A 47 -2.22 -7.03 -9.40
C ALA A 47 -1.94 -7.76 -10.73
N LYS A 48 -2.93 -7.82 -11.63
CA LYS A 48 -2.77 -8.47 -12.94
C LYS A 48 -1.75 -7.72 -13.81
N GLY A 49 -1.88 -6.40 -13.92
CA GLY A 49 -0.99 -5.58 -14.72
C GLY A 49 0.44 -5.58 -14.18
N ALA A 50 0.61 -5.53 -12.86
CA ALA A 50 1.91 -5.61 -12.21
C ALA A 50 2.62 -6.94 -12.54
N LEU A 51 1.92 -8.07 -12.51
CA LEU A 51 2.48 -9.37 -12.89
C LEU A 51 2.83 -9.46 -14.37
N GLN A 52 2.00 -8.88 -15.25
CA GLN A 52 2.27 -8.88 -16.69
C GLN A 52 3.51 -8.04 -17.04
N LEU A 53 3.75 -6.95 -16.31
CA LEU A 53 4.91 -6.08 -16.48
C LEU A 53 6.14 -6.57 -15.70
N GLY A 54 5.98 -7.57 -14.83
CA GLY A 54 7.05 -8.07 -13.97
C GLY A 54 7.48 -7.06 -12.89
N GLY A 55 6.63 -6.08 -12.54
CA GLY A 55 7.01 -5.11 -11.53
C GLY A 55 6.06 -3.93 -11.35
N GLY A 56 6.44 -3.04 -10.45
CA GLY A 56 5.64 -1.87 -10.12
C GLY A 56 6.19 -1.03 -8.96
N ASP A 57 5.30 -0.23 -8.38
CA ASP A 57 5.54 0.57 -7.17
C ASP A 57 4.92 -0.08 -5.91
N CYS A 58 4.90 0.66 -4.80
CA CYS A 58 4.35 0.15 -3.53
C CYS A 58 2.89 -0.30 -3.64
N THR A 59 2.09 0.38 -4.46
CA THR A 59 0.69 0.03 -4.70
C THR A 59 0.57 -1.31 -5.44
N ASP A 60 1.37 -1.51 -6.47
CA ASP A 60 1.36 -2.72 -7.29
C ASP A 60 1.83 -3.95 -6.50
N PHE A 61 2.92 -3.83 -5.73
CA PHE A 61 3.40 -4.89 -4.83
C PHE A 61 2.34 -5.27 -3.80
N THR A 62 1.68 -4.28 -3.23
CA THR A 62 0.59 -4.49 -2.26
C THR A 62 -0.59 -5.18 -2.91
N ASP A 63 -1.01 -4.74 -4.10
CA ASP A 63 -2.13 -5.34 -4.82
C ASP A 63 -1.87 -6.82 -5.16
N VAL A 64 -0.64 -7.17 -5.53
CA VAL A 64 -0.26 -8.58 -5.79
C VAL A 64 -0.35 -9.40 -4.51
N LEU A 65 0.28 -8.97 -3.41
CA LEU A 65 0.24 -9.71 -2.14
C LEU A 65 -1.18 -9.89 -1.62
N VAL A 66 -1.99 -8.84 -1.63
CA VAL A 66 -3.41 -8.90 -1.23
C VAL A 66 -4.20 -9.86 -2.11
N SER A 67 -3.95 -9.85 -3.42
CA SER A 67 -4.64 -10.74 -4.35
C SER A 67 -4.25 -12.20 -4.16
N LEU A 68 -2.97 -12.51 -3.99
CA LEU A 68 -2.47 -13.86 -3.68
C LEU A 68 -3.06 -14.38 -2.37
N SER A 69 -3.08 -13.54 -1.32
CA SER A 69 -3.65 -13.89 -0.02
C SER A 69 -5.13 -14.24 -0.13
N ARG A 70 -5.91 -13.43 -0.84
CA ARG A 70 -7.35 -13.67 -1.03
C ARG A 70 -7.63 -14.92 -1.88
N VAL A 71 -6.81 -15.24 -2.87
CA VAL A 71 -6.91 -16.51 -3.63
C VAL A 71 -6.70 -17.70 -2.70
N ARG A 72 -5.79 -17.61 -1.75
CA ARG A 72 -5.50 -18.64 -0.74
C ARG A 72 -6.40 -18.54 0.50
N LYS A 73 -7.50 -17.80 0.41
CA LYS A 73 -8.55 -17.65 1.44
C LYS A 73 -8.06 -16.99 2.74
N LEU A 74 -6.96 -16.26 2.70
CA LEU A 74 -6.57 -15.38 3.79
C LEU A 74 -7.27 -14.03 3.60
N PRO A 75 -8.04 -13.55 4.59
CA PRO A 75 -8.57 -12.18 4.55
C PRO A 75 -7.40 -11.20 4.44
N ALA A 76 -7.45 -10.31 3.48
CA ALA A 76 -6.38 -9.35 3.23
C ALA A 76 -6.94 -8.03 2.76
N ARG A 77 -6.29 -6.93 3.13
CA ARG A 77 -6.67 -5.57 2.73
C ARG A 77 -5.46 -4.75 2.32
N HIS A 78 -5.70 -3.89 1.37
CA HIS A 78 -4.78 -2.85 0.97
C HIS A 78 -4.88 -1.71 1.97
N VAL A 79 -3.75 -1.16 2.37
CA VAL A 79 -3.69 0.01 3.26
C VAL A 79 -2.94 1.12 2.56
N HIS A 80 -3.53 2.29 2.54
CA HIS A 80 -2.86 3.52 2.14
C HIS A 80 -2.57 4.38 3.35
N GLY A 81 -1.42 5.01 3.35
CA GLY A 81 -1.01 5.90 4.41
C GLY A 81 0.28 6.64 4.09
N ILE A 82 0.99 6.97 5.13
CA ILE A 82 2.25 7.69 5.07
C ILE A 82 3.32 6.99 5.91
N LEU A 83 4.56 7.18 5.51
CA LEU A 83 5.72 6.76 6.30
C LEU A 83 6.30 7.99 7.01
N ALA A 84 6.08 8.09 8.31
CA ALA A 84 6.63 9.16 9.14
C ALA A 84 8.11 8.91 9.49
N ALA A 85 8.91 8.54 8.49
CA ALA A 85 10.30 8.17 8.67
C ALA A 85 11.27 9.37 8.74
N SER A 86 10.83 10.54 8.26
CA SER A 86 11.59 11.78 8.25
C SER A 86 10.64 12.96 8.43
N PHE A 87 11.06 13.96 9.18
CA PHE A 87 10.28 15.19 9.39
C PHE A 87 10.16 16.06 8.13
N ASN A 88 11.05 15.87 7.16
CA ASN A 88 11.13 16.70 5.96
C ASN A 88 10.56 16.04 4.71
N ASP A 89 10.28 14.73 4.76
CA ASP A 89 9.71 13.98 3.64
C ASP A 89 8.83 12.87 4.21
N THR A 90 7.53 13.01 4.02
CA THR A 90 6.52 12.06 4.49
C THR A 90 5.85 11.42 3.29
N PRO A 91 6.51 10.44 2.67
CA PRO A 91 6.00 9.86 1.44
C PRO A 91 4.71 9.10 1.66
N LYS A 92 3.75 9.35 0.78
CA LYS A 92 2.56 8.51 0.62
C LYS A 92 3.00 7.10 0.27
N HIS A 93 2.42 6.11 0.92
CA HIS A 93 2.85 4.72 0.78
C HIS A 93 1.68 3.75 0.89
N SER A 94 1.90 2.55 0.34
CA SER A 94 0.94 1.45 0.38
C SER A 94 1.56 0.21 0.96
N TRP A 95 0.81 -0.51 1.77
CA TRP A 95 1.21 -1.80 2.34
C TRP A 95 0.00 -2.73 2.50
N ALA A 96 0.25 -4.00 2.78
CA ALA A 96 -0.79 -4.99 3.00
C ALA A 96 -1.02 -5.24 4.49
N GLU A 97 -2.25 -5.54 4.85
CA GLU A 97 -2.58 -6.24 6.09
C GLU A 97 -3.32 -7.53 5.75
N VAL A 98 -2.84 -8.63 6.32
CA VAL A 98 -3.37 -9.97 6.10
C VAL A 98 -3.75 -10.59 7.43
N TYR A 99 -4.96 -11.12 7.54
CA TYR A 99 -5.42 -11.78 8.76
C TYR A 99 -4.94 -13.22 8.80
N VAL A 100 -4.24 -13.56 9.86
CA VAL A 100 -3.82 -14.93 10.16
C VAL A 100 -4.49 -15.35 11.47
N PRO A 101 -5.23 -16.47 11.50
CA PRO A 101 -5.80 -16.99 12.74
C PRO A 101 -4.89 -16.95 13.90
N GLN A 102 -4.70 -16.89 14.90
CA GLN A 102 -3.71 -16.88 16.02
C GLN A 102 -2.84 -15.61 16.12
N ASN A 103 -2.69 -14.85 15.02
CA ASN A 103 -1.87 -13.64 14.98
C ASN A 103 -2.68 -12.35 14.76
N GLY A 104 -3.95 -12.47 14.31
CA GLY A 104 -4.75 -11.33 13.91
C GLY A 104 -4.28 -10.69 12.59
N TRP A 105 -4.43 -9.38 12.47
CA TRP A 105 -3.99 -8.62 11.30
C TRP A 105 -2.48 -8.40 11.32
N VAL A 106 -1.78 -9.01 10.36
CA VAL A 106 -0.32 -8.90 10.18
C VAL A 106 -0.05 -7.86 9.10
N ARG A 107 0.71 -6.82 9.46
CA ARG A 107 1.17 -5.80 8.51
C ARG A 107 2.38 -6.30 7.74
N LEU A 108 2.39 -6.09 6.42
CA LEU A 108 3.46 -6.52 5.51
C LEU A 108 3.72 -5.45 4.46
N ASP A 109 4.98 -5.15 4.23
CA ASP A 109 5.40 -4.21 3.20
C ASP A 109 6.31 -4.89 2.18
N PRO A 110 5.75 -5.46 1.11
CA PRO A 110 6.55 -6.16 0.11
C PRO A 110 7.44 -5.21 -0.70
N PHE A 111 7.05 -3.95 -0.88
CA PHE A 111 7.86 -2.99 -1.62
C PHE A 111 9.12 -2.58 -0.86
N LEU A 112 9.01 -2.19 0.42
CA LEU A 112 10.17 -1.88 1.23
C LEU A 112 11.04 -3.12 1.48
N ALA A 113 10.45 -4.31 1.54
CA ALA A 113 11.21 -5.54 1.63
C ALA A 113 12.04 -5.82 0.36
N LYS A 114 11.49 -5.55 -0.83
CA LYS A 114 12.25 -5.61 -2.09
C LYS A 114 13.42 -4.63 -2.09
N LEU A 115 13.28 -3.48 -1.47
CA LEU A 115 14.34 -2.48 -1.30
C LEU A 115 15.30 -2.78 -0.13
N LYS A 116 15.16 -3.91 0.56
CA LYS A 116 15.93 -4.30 1.76
C LYS A 116 15.79 -3.30 2.93
N LYS A 117 14.72 -2.50 2.96
CA LYS A 117 14.40 -1.53 4.02
C LYS A 117 13.44 -2.08 5.07
N ALA A 118 12.83 -3.23 4.80
CA ALA A 118 11.94 -3.98 5.68
C ALA A 118 12.12 -5.49 5.47
N SER A 119 11.50 -6.30 6.31
CA SER A 119 11.43 -7.75 6.12
C SER A 119 10.07 -8.29 6.58
N PHE A 120 9.79 -9.56 6.33
CA PHE A 120 8.56 -10.23 6.76
C PHE A 120 8.27 -10.09 8.27
N ARG A 121 9.30 -10.02 9.11
CA ARG A 121 9.16 -9.97 10.58
C ARG A 121 9.61 -8.65 11.19
N ASN A 122 10.19 -7.77 10.41
CA ASN A 122 10.76 -6.52 10.92
C ASN A 122 10.26 -5.33 10.13
N LEU A 123 9.20 -4.73 10.64
CA LEU A 123 8.67 -3.44 10.18
C LEU A 123 8.91 -2.40 11.26
N LYS A 124 9.36 -1.22 10.86
CA LYS A 124 9.52 -0.09 11.76
C LYS A 124 8.16 0.54 12.11
N ASN A 125 8.07 1.20 13.27
CA ASN A 125 6.81 1.78 13.79
C ASN A 125 6.52 3.19 13.26
N TYR A 126 6.71 3.44 11.97
CA TYR A 126 6.45 4.76 11.37
C TYR A 126 5.35 4.77 10.31
N TYR A 127 4.52 3.74 10.28
CA TYR A 127 3.38 3.63 9.38
C TYR A 127 2.15 4.30 9.99
N ILE A 128 1.64 5.33 9.34
CA ILE A 128 0.39 6.00 9.72
C ILE A 128 -0.67 5.62 8.69
N THR A 129 -1.68 4.88 9.13
CA THR A 129 -2.80 4.46 8.28
C THR A 129 -3.75 5.61 8.06
N LEU A 130 -4.14 5.82 6.81
CA LEU A 130 -5.13 6.83 6.43
C LEU A 130 -6.40 6.21 5.88
N THR A 131 -6.29 5.16 5.08
CA THR A 131 -7.48 4.46 4.56
C THR A 131 -7.19 3.01 4.20
N TYR A 132 -8.22 2.18 4.30
CA TYR A 132 -8.24 0.78 3.84
C TYR A 132 -8.92 0.63 2.47
N ASP A 133 -9.37 1.73 1.90
CA ASP A 133 -10.16 1.72 0.68
C ASP A 133 -9.28 1.91 -0.56
N ARG A 134 -9.03 0.81 -1.26
CA ARG A 134 -8.20 0.77 -2.46
C ARG A 134 -8.86 1.42 -3.68
N ASN A 135 -10.18 1.34 -3.76
CA ASN A 135 -10.95 1.70 -4.95
C ASN A 135 -11.99 2.80 -4.69
N ASN A 136 -11.83 3.56 -3.63
CA ASN A 136 -12.72 4.67 -3.37
C ASN A 136 -12.53 5.75 -4.44
N GLY A 137 -13.45 5.81 -5.40
CA GLY A 137 -13.42 6.78 -6.50
C GLY A 137 -13.42 8.25 -6.04
N ILE A 138 -13.69 8.49 -4.76
CA ILE A 138 -13.60 9.83 -4.15
C ILE A 138 -12.14 10.20 -3.88
N TYR A 139 -11.31 9.23 -3.47
CA TYR A 139 -9.93 9.47 -3.04
C TYR A 139 -8.86 8.92 -3.99
N SER A 140 -9.22 8.14 -5.00
CA SER A 140 -8.28 7.41 -5.85
C SER A 140 -8.27 7.85 -7.31
N LYS A 141 -8.26 9.16 -7.60
CA LYS A 141 -7.87 9.56 -8.96
C LYS A 141 -6.34 9.61 -9.04
N LYS A 142 -5.76 8.76 -9.89
CA LYS A 142 -4.34 8.75 -10.28
C LYS A 142 -3.36 8.48 -9.12
N ASN A 143 -3.33 7.26 -8.60
CA ASN A 143 -2.27 6.76 -7.68
C ASN A 143 -1.93 7.64 -6.47
N GLY A 144 -2.73 8.62 -6.16
CA GLY A 144 -2.55 9.51 -5.02
C GLY A 144 -3.68 9.37 -4.05
N ILE A 145 -3.37 9.24 -2.78
CA ILE A 145 -4.33 9.48 -1.73
C ILE A 145 -4.53 11.01 -1.73
N SER A 146 -5.69 11.45 -2.20
CA SER A 146 -6.10 12.84 -2.02
C SER A 146 -6.91 12.91 -0.73
N TYR A 147 -6.45 13.66 0.26
CA TYR A 147 -7.14 13.80 1.55
C TYR A 147 -8.22 14.86 1.52
N TRP A 148 -8.30 15.62 0.44
CA TRP A 148 -9.22 16.73 0.28
C TRP A 148 -9.53 16.96 -1.19
N ARG A 149 -10.67 17.60 -1.40
CA ARG A 149 -11.17 17.93 -2.72
C ARG A 149 -11.54 19.41 -2.71
N TYR A 150 -11.20 20.12 -3.77
CA TYR A 150 -11.61 21.49 -3.96
C TYR A 150 -12.20 21.69 -5.36
N TRP A 151 -12.97 22.71 -5.50
CA TRP A 151 -13.48 23.21 -6.76
C TRP A 151 -13.08 24.67 -6.89
N SER A 152 -12.69 25.09 -8.09
CA SER A 152 -12.38 26.48 -8.41
C SER A 152 -13.18 26.89 -9.64
N TRP A 153 -13.60 28.15 -9.65
CA TRP A 153 -14.21 28.82 -10.78
C TRP A 153 -13.36 30.04 -11.11
N GLY A 154 -13.19 30.35 -12.41
CA GLY A 154 -12.30 31.40 -12.88
C GLY A 154 -10.90 30.88 -13.21
N ASP A 155 -9.88 31.67 -12.96
CA ASP A 155 -8.51 31.32 -13.27
C ASP A 155 -8.02 30.10 -12.48
N PRO A 156 -7.14 29.26 -13.07
CA PRO A 156 -6.57 28.11 -12.38
C PRO A 156 -5.83 28.50 -11.10
N ILE A 157 -6.15 27.88 -10.00
CA ILE A 157 -5.42 28.04 -8.73
C ILE A 157 -4.29 27.02 -8.61
N ALA A 158 -3.14 27.44 -8.12
CA ALA A 158 -2.07 26.55 -7.73
C ALA A 158 -2.34 26.00 -6.32
N VAL A 159 -2.40 24.70 -6.17
CA VAL A 159 -2.59 24.05 -4.86
C VAL A 159 -1.34 23.28 -4.51
N THR A 160 -0.76 23.63 -3.37
CA THR A 160 0.37 22.92 -2.78
C THR A 160 -0.09 22.15 -1.55
N GLU A 161 0.10 20.84 -1.54
CA GLU A 161 -0.14 20.00 -0.38
C GLU A 161 1.18 19.80 0.36
N ARG A 162 1.21 20.12 1.64
CA ARG A 162 2.32 19.81 2.53
C ARG A 162 1.82 18.95 3.69
N LEU A 163 2.51 17.85 3.93
CA LEU A 163 2.20 16.94 5.01
C LEU A 163 3.35 16.93 6.01
N ASP A 164 3.10 17.48 7.20
CA ASP A 164 4.07 17.49 8.29
C ASP A 164 3.67 16.44 9.34
N CYS A 165 4.60 15.53 9.65
CA CYS A 165 4.44 14.52 10.69
C CYS A 165 5.53 14.66 11.74
N GLY A 166 5.14 14.62 13.01
CA GLY A 166 6.06 14.70 14.13
C GLY A 166 5.68 13.73 15.26
N PHE A 167 6.65 13.33 16.05
CA PHE A 167 6.41 12.66 17.33
C PHE A 167 6.37 13.69 18.44
N GLY A 168 5.24 13.85 19.11
CA GLY A 168 5.11 14.79 20.22
C GLY A 168 3.67 15.14 20.55
N VAL A 169 3.50 15.97 21.57
CA VAL A 169 2.19 16.55 21.91
C VAL A 169 1.89 17.64 20.91
N PHE A 170 0.93 17.42 20.02
CA PHE A 170 0.45 18.46 19.12
C PHE A 170 -0.27 19.54 19.94
N LYS A 171 0.26 20.75 19.95
CA LYS A 171 -0.55 21.94 20.24
C LYS A 171 -1.31 22.27 18.97
N GLU A 172 -2.63 22.24 19.00
CA GLU A 172 -3.47 22.68 17.89
C GLU A 172 -3.03 24.09 17.45
N ARG A 173 -2.53 24.18 16.22
CA ARG A 173 -2.45 25.47 15.53
C ARG A 173 -3.73 25.58 14.71
N VAL A 174 -4.74 26.17 15.27
CA VAL A 174 -5.87 26.69 14.49
C VAL A 174 -5.34 27.87 13.68
N SER A 175 -5.02 27.63 12.42
CA SER A 175 -4.84 28.72 11.47
C SER A 175 -6.22 29.25 11.14
N SER A 176 -6.54 30.43 11.64
CA SER A 176 -7.74 31.18 11.22
C SER A 176 -7.65 31.39 9.70
N ILE A 177 -8.57 30.82 8.95
CA ILE A 177 -8.82 31.21 7.58
C ILE A 177 -9.41 32.61 7.66
N ARG A 178 -8.60 33.63 7.38
CA ARG A 178 -9.11 34.97 7.12
C ARG A 178 -9.63 34.96 5.71
N GLY A 179 -10.96 34.90 5.55
CA GLY A 179 -11.62 35.29 4.31
C GLY A 179 -11.59 36.83 4.25
N GLU A 180 -11.02 37.37 3.23
CA GLU A 180 -11.33 38.66 2.66
C GLU A 180 -12.04 38.43 1.33
#